data_09de0d5a6f3711d4133e71d7681ab0d3
#
_entry.id   09de0d5a6f3711d4133e71d7681ab0d3
#
_cell.length_a   1.000
_cell.length_b   1.000
_cell.length_c   1.000
_cell.angle_alpha   90.00
_cell.angle_beta   90.00
_cell.angle_gamma   90.00
#
_symmetry.space_group_name_H-M   'P 1'
#
loop_
_entity.id
_entity.type
_entity.pdbx_description
1 polymer ?
#
loop_
_entity_poly.entity_id
_entity_poly.type
_entity_poly.pdbx_seq_one_letter_code
_entity_poly.pdbx_strand_id
1 'polypeptide(L)'
;LPDSDIWREQQCKLPYGGELVNTDTRNTSYTARAQVDYSFQFLEDHQITVVAGTEARSSKYKGLKSTEYGYLPDRGEKFVEIDPVQWPKYGDLVKSHPNVITNTLTNVMSWYGTFTYDYMNRYIVNFNIRADGSNKFGQDKSNRFLPIWSVSGRWNLHEEAFLKEVMWMNMFAFRGSYGIQGNVSPDQTPNLLIQLGSFDPISKQYISKLSKLPNPQLRWEKTTSWNFGVDFAFLDNRLNGSVEVYRKKGKDQIISKEVASTTGSTTMQLNAGNLENKGYEIVLNVVPVKTKDITWALNINGARNINKVTKSGITTDYGYKEYLDGSAVIPGEALNTFYSYKYDRLDANGLPTFKDIEETDGITQTEMFAKVFAYSGTRVPDITGGFGTDISYKNLAIGGFFSYSLGTKIRLNNLYNDSGQRLPQPQQNMNQAFVNRWKQPGDENRTDIPVLTTDPLDMYGLGIDRKIKIADNGWEMYNKSDLRVASGNYLRLKNLYVRYNFSDRICHKIRAQMISVRFEATNLWLLADKKLKGQDPEQVTLGGVSTPPTSSYTLGLDITF
;
A
#
# COMPACT_ATOMS: atom_id res chain seq x y z
N LEU A 1 32.89 24.35 -36.89
CA LEU A 1 32.35 23.01 -36.73
C LEU A 1 30.85 22.99 -37.03
N PRO A 2 30.46 23.05 -38.33
CA PRO A 2 29.03 23.08 -38.72
C PRO A 2 28.27 21.81 -38.36
N ASP A 3 28.95 20.67 -38.28
CA ASP A 3 28.31 19.37 -38.09
C ASP A 3 27.80 19.11 -36.64
N SER A 4 28.29 19.84 -35.64
CA SER A 4 27.85 19.66 -34.26
C SER A 4 26.45 20.19 -33.97
N ASP A 5 26.02 21.24 -34.69
CA ASP A 5 24.72 21.86 -34.46
C ASP A 5 23.63 21.07 -35.17
N ILE A 6 23.88 20.61 -36.40
CA ILE A 6 22.99 19.69 -37.13
C ILE A 6 22.79 18.38 -36.36
N TRP A 7 23.84 17.82 -35.79
CA TRP A 7 23.74 16.61 -34.96
C TRP A 7 22.92 16.85 -33.69
N ARG A 8 23.10 18.00 -33.01
CA ARG A 8 22.30 18.39 -31.83
C ARG A 8 20.84 18.58 -32.18
N GLU A 9 20.54 19.23 -33.29
CA GLU A 9 19.18 19.42 -33.81
C GLU A 9 18.53 18.06 -34.05
N GLN A 10 19.20 17.13 -34.73
CA GLN A 10 18.66 15.80 -35.01
C GLN A 10 18.42 14.96 -33.74
N GLN A 11 19.14 15.19 -32.65
CA GLN A 11 18.96 14.48 -31.40
C GLN A 11 17.94 15.16 -30.44
N CYS A 12 17.54 16.36 -30.69
CA CYS A 12 16.58 17.08 -29.88
C CYS A 12 15.18 16.45 -30.01
N LYS A 13 14.59 16.06 -28.88
CA LYS A 13 13.24 15.49 -28.86
C LYS A 13 12.15 16.56 -28.87
N LEU A 14 12.40 17.70 -28.22
CA LEU A 14 11.45 18.81 -28.11
C LEU A 14 12.20 20.13 -28.28
N PRO A 15 12.34 20.66 -29.53
CA PRO A 15 13.15 21.84 -29.81
C PRO A 15 12.54 23.13 -29.27
N TYR A 16 11.21 23.24 -29.23
CA TYR A 16 10.50 24.44 -28.82
C TYR A 16 9.28 24.11 -27.98
N GLY A 17 8.98 24.99 -27.00
CA GLY A 17 7.82 24.87 -26.12
C GLY A 17 7.92 23.72 -25.10
N GLY A 18 6.84 23.51 -24.40
CA GLY A 18 6.67 22.47 -23.41
C GLY A 18 5.75 21.34 -23.89
N GLU A 19 5.43 20.46 -22.96
CA GLU A 19 4.46 19.38 -23.11
C GLU A 19 3.18 19.74 -22.36
N LEU A 20 2.02 19.65 -23.03
CA LEU A 20 0.70 19.75 -22.40
C LEU A 20 0.04 18.38 -22.41
N VAL A 21 -0.14 17.81 -21.22
CA VAL A 21 -0.92 16.57 -21.05
C VAL A 21 -2.33 16.94 -20.62
N ASN A 22 -3.31 16.67 -21.49
CA ASN A 22 -4.71 16.82 -21.17
C ASN A 22 -5.34 15.45 -20.86
N THR A 23 -6.02 15.37 -19.73
CA THR A 23 -6.75 14.16 -19.35
C THR A 23 -8.19 14.54 -19.03
N ASP A 24 -9.09 14.18 -19.93
CA ASP A 24 -10.53 14.33 -19.74
C ASP A 24 -11.13 12.98 -19.35
N THR A 25 -11.89 12.95 -18.26
CA THR A 25 -12.53 11.72 -17.77
C THR A 25 -13.97 11.99 -17.38
N ARG A 26 -14.85 11.09 -17.83
CA ARG A 26 -16.27 11.14 -17.50
C ARG A 26 -16.73 9.79 -16.96
N ASN A 27 -17.24 9.79 -15.76
CA ASN A 27 -17.93 8.63 -15.19
C ASN A 27 -19.43 8.89 -15.15
N THR A 28 -20.21 8.00 -15.79
CA THR A 28 -21.66 8.03 -15.74
C THR A 28 -22.14 6.77 -15.04
N SER A 29 -22.83 6.93 -13.91
CA SER A 29 -23.30 5.81 -13.11
C SER A 29 -24.79 5.93 -12.82
N TYR A 30 -25.50 4.82 -12.97
CA TYR A 30 -26.90 4.68 -12.64
C TYR A 30 -27.02 3.58 -11.60
N THR A 31 -27.82 3.82 -10.56
CA THR A 31 -28.15 2.82 -9.55
C THR A 31 -29.66 2.84 -9.35
N ALA A 32 -30.27 1.67 -9.52
CA ALA A 32 -31.66 1.43 -9.17
C ALA A 32 -31.70 0.43 -8.01
N ARG A 33 -32.41 0.76 -6.93
CA ARG A 33 -32.56 -0.09 -5.75
C ARG A 33 -34.03 -0.17 -5.35
N ALA A 34 -34.47 -1.37 -5.01
CA ALA A 34 -35.74 -1.61 -4.35
C ALA A 34 -35.44 -2.39 -3.06
N GLN A 35 -36.01 -1.93 -1.95
CA GLN A 35 -35.76 -2.49 -0.63
C GLN A 35 -37.04 -2.47 0.19
N VAL A 36 -37.26 -3.50 0.99
CA VAL A 36 -38.31 -3.59 2.00
C VAL A 36 -37.63 -3.76 3.35
N ASP A 37 -37.97 -2.89 4.27
CA ASP A 37 -37.53 -2.91 5.66
C ASP A 37 -38.76 -3.19 6.52
N TYR A 38 -38.69 -4.23 7.33
CA TYR A 38 -39.76 -4.59 8.24
C TYR A 38 -39.23 -4.85 9.63
N SER A 39 -39.73 -4.10 10.62
CA SER A 39 -39.35 -4.27 12.02
C SER A 39 -40.61 -4.43 12.84
N PHE A 40 -40.63 -5.43 13.70
CA PHE A 40 -41.73 -5.67 14.61
C PHE A 40 -41.24 -6.16 15.96
N GLN A 41 -41.96 -5.79 16.98
CA GLN A 41 -41.74 -6.18 18.37
C GLN A 41 -42.89 -7.07 18.81
N PHE A 42 -42.63 -8.16 19.49
CA PHE A 42 -43.61 -9.02 20.09
C PHE A 42 -43.21 -9.37 21.53
N LEU A 43 -44.20 -9.56 22.38
CA LEU A 43 -44.02 -9.85 23.82
C LEU A 43 -43.08 -8.87 24.53
N GLU A 44 -43.06 -7.58 24.10
CA GLU A 44 -42.25 -6.47 24.64
C GLU A 44 -40.71 -6.70 24.62
N ASP A 45 -40.27 -7.96 24.73
CA ASP A 45 -38.86 -8.36 24.90
C ASP A 45 -38.20 -8.82 23.59
N HIS A 46 -38.98 -9.04 22.54
CA HIS A 46 -38.48 -9.62 21.29
C HIS A 46 -38.61 -8.62 20.15
N GLN A 47 -37.50 -8.24 19.56
CA GLN A 47 -37.47 -7.40 18.35
C GLN A 47 -36.90 -8.16 17.18
N ILE A 48 -37.63 -8.16 16.04
CA ILE A 48 -37.13 -8.71 14.78
C ILE A 48 -37.10 -7.62 13.75
N THR A 49 -35.96 -7.52 13.03
CA THR A 49 -35.79 -6.64 11.89
C THR A 49 -35.38 -7.47 10.68
N VAL A 50 -36.13 -7.31 9.59
CA VAL A 50 -35.83 -7.97 8.31
C VAL A 50 -35.69 -6.92 7.24
N VAL A 51 -34.62 -7.02 6.48
CA VAL A 51 -34.34 -6.20 5.29
C VAL A 51 -34.17 -7.13 4.11
N ALA A 52 -34.87 -6.87 3.01
CA ALA A 52 -34.65 -7.59 1.74
C ALA A 52 -34.66 -6.62 0.58
N GLY A 53 -33.72 -6.77 -0.36
CA GLY A 53 -33.62 -5.83 -1.46
C GLY A 53 -32.90 -6.37 -2.68
N THR A 54 -33.03 -5.61 -3.74
CA THR A 54 -32.34 -5.82 -5.00
C THR A 54 -31.75 -4.51 -5.48
N GLU A 55 -30.57 -4.56 -6.09
CA GLU A 55 -29.86 -3.40 -6.63
C GLU A 55 -29.28 -3.72 -8.00
N ALA A 56 -29.51 -2.85 -8.96
CA ALA A 56 -28.86 -2.88 -10.27
C ALA A 56 -28.01 -1.61 -10.44
N ARG A 57 -26.74 -1.79 -10.74
CA ARG A 57 -25.79 -0.69 -10.96
C ARG A 57 -25.12 -0.84 -12.31
N SER A 58 -25.07 0.27 -13.06
CA SER A 58 -24.30 0.39 -14.30
C SER A 58 -23.36 1.59 -14.17
N SER A 59 -22.07 1.39 -14.41
CA SER A 59 -21.05 2.46 -14.39
C SER A 59 -20.25 2.42 -15.67
N LYS A 60 -20.27 3.52 -16.42
CA LYS A 60 -19.53 3.71 -17.67
C LYS A 60 -18.48 4.79 -17.50
N TYR A 61 -17.23 4.37 -17.55
CA TYR A 61 -16.07 5.26 -17.49
C TYR A 61 -15.55 5.47 -18.90
N LYS A 62 -15.46 6.73 -19.32
CA LYS A 62 -14.82 7.15 -20.57
C LYS A 62 -13.71 8.14 -20.26
N GLY A 63 -12.58 8.00 -20.92
CA GLY A 63 -11.47 8.91 -20.79
C GLY A 63 -10.76 9.12 -22.12
N LEU A 64 -10.22 10.32 -22.29
CA LEU A 64 -9.28 10.68 -23.34
C LEU A 64 -8.06 11.30 -22.67
N LYS A 65 -6.90 10.72 -22.91
CA LYS A 65 -5.62 11.34 -22.58
C LYS A 65 -4.92 11.70 -23.88
N SER A 66 -4.63 12.98 -24.07
CA SER A 66 -3.83 13.50 -25.18
C SER A 66 -2.57 14.17 -24.64
N THR A 67 -1.50 14.04 -25.40
CA THR A 67 -0.24 14.72 -25.13
C THR A 67 0.09 15.58 -26.36
N GLU A 68 0.18 16.88 -26.17
CA GLU A 68 0.51 17.82 -27.19
C GLU A 68 1.81 18.55 -26.85
N TYR A 69 2.63 18.77 -27.88
CA TYR A 69 3.97 19.31 -27.72
C TYR A 69 4.08 20.68 -28.37
N GLY A 70 5.06 21.47 -27.96
CA GLY A 70 5.25 22.83 -28.41
C GLY A 70 4.41 23.86 -27.66
N TYR A 71 3.91 23.53 -26.47
CA TYR A 71 3.06 24.41 -25.67
C TYR A 71 3.84 25.57 -25.05
N LEU A 72 3.31 26.78 -25.22
CA LEU A 72 3.89 28.04 -24.73
C LEU A 72 2.92 28.73 -23.77
N PRO A 73 2.99 28.41 -22.44
CA PRO A 73 2.06 28.96 -21.45
C PRO A 73 2.19 30.47 -21.26
N ASP A 74 3.40 31.00 -21.40
CA ASP A 74 3.75 32.42 -21.24
C ASP A 74 3.49 33.26 -22.49
N ARG A 75 3.13 32.65 -23.63
CA ARG A 75 2.86 33.29 -24.90
C ARG A 75 1.41 33.15 -25.39
N GLY A 76 0.49 33.26 -24.43
CA GLY A 76 -0.95 33.19 -24.70
C GLY A 76 -1.47 31.77 -24.90
N GLU A 77 -0.85 30.80 -24.25
CA GLU A 77 -1.28 29.39 -24.26
C GLU A 77 -1.38 28.79 -25.67
N LYS A 78 -0.41 29.12 -26.53
CA LYS A 78 -0.36 28.66 -27.91
C LYS A 78 0.58 27.48 -28.07
N PHE A 79 0.45 26.81 -29.21
CA PHE A 79 1.36 25.76 -29.65
C PHE A 79 2.25 26.24 -30.77
N VAL A 80 3.52 25.84 -30.78
CA VAL A 80 4.45 26.00 -31.88
C VAL A 80 4.33 24.79 -32.79
N GLU A 81 4.23 25.04 -34.09
CA GLU A 81 4.29 23.96 -35.07
C GLU A 81 5.74 23.49 -35.24
N ILE A 82 5.99 22.21 -35.02
CA ILE A 82 7.31 21.58 -35.09
C ILE A 82 7.29 20.60 -36.26
N ASP A 83 8.17 20.80 -37.24
CA ASP A 83 8.27 19.93 -38.42
C ASP A 83 9.00 18.60 -38.02
N PRO A 84 8.33 17.44 -38.11
CA PRO A 84 8.93 16.15 -37.78
C PRO A 84 9.99 15.68 -38.77
N VAL A 85 10.06 16.32 -39.98
CA VAL A 85 11.12 16.02 -40.97
C VAL A 85 12.41 16.71 -40.57
N GLN A 86 12.33 17.98 -40.16
CA GLN A 86 13.46 18.71 -39.62
C GLN A 86 13.93 18.15 -38.28
N TRP A 87 12.99 17.68 -37.45
CA TRP A 87 13.23 17.16 -36.11
C TRP A 87 12.81 15.69 -35.97
N PRO A 88 13.59 14.72 -36.49
CA PRO A 88 13.18 13.29 -36.52
C PRO A 88 12.88 12.71 -35.15
N LYS A 89 13.66 13.10 -34.12
CA LYS A 89 13.45 12.64 -32.73
C LYS A 89 12.17 13.18 -32.10
N TYR A 90 11.70 14.34 -32.55
CA TYR A 90 10.37 14.84 -32.22
C TYR A 90 9.27 13.96 -32.84
N GLY A 91 9.42 13.59 -34.10
CA GLY A 91 8.51 12.64 -34.72
C GLY A 91 8.41 11.30 -34.01
N ASP A 92 9.56 10.78 -33.52
CA ASP A 92 9.59 9.56 -32.70
C ASP A 92 8.91 9.79 -31.33
N LEU A 93 9.11 10.95 -30.70
CA LEU A 93 8.46 11.33 -29.44
C LEU A 93 6.94 11.34 -29.58
N VAL A 94 6.40 11.98 -30.59
CA VAL A 94 4.95 12.05 -30.87
C VAL A 94 4.38 10.64 -31.09
N LYS A 95 5.08 9.80 -31.86
CA LYS A 95 4.65 8.40 -32.10
C LYS A 95 4.68 7.55 -30.83
N SER A 96 5.58 7.84 -29.89
CA SER A 96 5.71 7.10 -28.63
C SER A 96 4.62 7.41 -27.61
N HIS A 97 3.90 8.54 -27.78
CA HIS A 97 2.83 8.99 -26.90
C HIS A 97 1.50 9.19 -27.65
N PRO A 98 0.91 8.12 -28.19
CA PRO A 98 -0.37 8.22 -28.88
C PRO A 98 -1.48 8.61 -27.90
N ASN A 99 -2.53 9.23 -28.42
CA ASN A 99 -3.74 9.50 -27.65
C ASN A 99 -4.34 8.18 -27.14
N VAL A 100 -4.73 8.15 -25.86
CA VAL A 100 -5.30 6.97 -25.20
C VAL A 100 -6.77 7.21 -24.92
N ILE A 101 -7.61 6.35 -25.46
CA ILE A 101 -9.06 6.33 -25.18
C ILE A 101 -9.34 5.17 -24.23
N THR A 102 -9.97 5.50 -23.11
CA THR A 102 -10.49 4.51 -22.15
C THR A 102 -12.01 4.46 -22.27
N ASN A 103 -12.57 3.25 -22.35
CA ASN A 103 -14.02 3.06 -22.36
C ASN A 103 -14.34 1.74 -21.63
N THR A 104 -14.74 1.85 -20.38
CA THR A 104 -15.00 0.70 -19.52
C THR A 104 -16.44 0.72 -19.05
N LEU A 105 -17.14 -0.40 -19.20
CA LEU A 105 -18.50 -0.60 -18.70
C LEU A 105 -18.48 -1.68 -17.61
N THR A 106 -19.03 -1.36 -16.44
CA THR A 106 -19.22 -2.29 -15.34
C THR A 106 -20.70 -2.33 -14.96
N ASN A 107 -21.31 -3.50 -15.09
CA ASN A 107 -22.67 -3.76 -14.65
C ASN A 107 -22.65 -4.74 -13.49
N VAL A 108 -23.43 -4.44 -12.46
CA VAL A 108 -23.57 -5.29 -11.26
C VAL A 108 -25.06 -5.43 -10.96
N MET A 109 -25.48 -6.64 -10.66
CA MET A 109 -26.82 -6.96 -10.15
C MET A 109 -26.67 -7.68 -8.82
N SER A 110 -27.41 -7.24 -7.82
CA SER A 110 -27.29 -7.73 -6.44
C SER A 110 -28.64 -8.06 -5.85
N TRP A 111 -28.70 -9.14 -5.06
CA TRP A 111 -29.80 -9.44 -4.13
C TRP A 111 -29.20 -9.54 -2.74
N TYR A 112 -29.92 -9.00 -1.76
CA TYR A 112 -29.44 -9.02 -0.37
C TYR A 112 -30.57 -9.13 0.62
N GLY A 113 -30.23 -9.68 1.78
CA GLY A 113 -31.14 -9.79 2.90
C GLY A 113 -30.37 -9.72 4.22
N THR A 114 -31.01 -9.14 5.22
CA THR A 114 -30.53 -9.07 6.59
C THR A 114 -31.68 -9.50 7.51
N PHE A 115 -31.34 -10.33 8.48
CA PHE A 115 -32.21 -10.71 9.57
C PHE A 115 -31.53 -10.40 10.88
N THR A 116 -32.18 -9.61 11.74
CA THR A 116 -31.68 -9.29 13.10
C THR A 116 -32.75 -9.69 14.10
N TYR A 117 -32.35 -10.43 15.11
CA TYR A 117 -33.16 -10.77 16.26
C TYR A 117 -32.50 -10.24 17.52
N ASP A 118 -33.24 -9.48 18.30
CA ASP A 118 -32.82 -8.92 19.58
C ASP A 118 -33.79 -9.41 20.65
N TYR A 119 -33.24 -10.02 21.69
CA TYR A 119 -33.95 -10.41 22.89
C TYR A 119 -33.50 -9.59 24.10
N MET A 120 -34.41 -8.73 24.59
CA MET A 120 -34.20 -7.88 25.78
C MET A 120 -32.93 -7.01 25.73
N ASN A 121 -32.43 -6.67 24.56
CA ASN A 121 -31.13 -6.05 24.36
C ASN A 121 -29.94 -6.84 24.98
N ARG A 122 -30.17 -8.09 25.37
CA ARG A 122 -29.14 -8.99 25.96
C ARG A 122 -28.48 -9.85 24.90
N TYR A 123 -29.29 -10.46 24.05
CA TYR A 123 -28.82 -11.39 23.02
C TYR A 123 -29.24 -10.88 21.67
N ILE A 124 -28.28 -10.47 20.87
CA ILE A 124 -28.53 -9.97 19.52
C ILE A 124 -27.88 -10.94 18.54
N VAL A 125 -28.65 -11.43 17.60
CA VAL A 125 -28.18 -12.29 16.50
C VAL A 125 -28.50 -11.62 15.18
N ASN A 126 -27.52 -11.56 14.31
CA ASN A 126 -27.66 -10.98 12.99
C ASN A 126 -27.19 -11.98 11.92
N PHE A 127 -27.99 -12.14 10.87
CA PHE A 127 -27.67 -12.93 9.68
C PHE A 127 -27.78 -12.05 8.44
N ASN A 128 -26.73 -12.03 7.62
CA ASN A 128 -26.69 -11.30 6.36
C ASN A 128 -26.40 -12.27 5.22
N ILE A 129 -27.06 -12.07 4.10
CA ILE A 129 -26.78 -12.76 2.84
C ILE A 129 -26.83 -11.77 1.69
N ARG A 130 -25.92 -11.93 0.72
CA ARG A 130 -25.87 -11.13 -0.50
C ARG A 130 -25.34 -11.98 -1.64
N ALA A 131 -25.92 -11.81 -2.81
CA ALA A 131 -25.42 -12.41 -4.04
C ALA A 131 -25.22 -11.32 -5.09
N ASP A 132 -23.98 -11.15 -5.53
CA ASP A 132 -23.58 -10.13 -6.51
C ASP A 132 -23.18 -10.82 -7.81
N GLY A 133 -23.70 -10.34 -8.93
CA GLY A 133 -23.31 -10.75 -10.27
C GLY A 133 -22.76 -9.58 -11.07
N SER A 134 -21.64 -9.79 -11.78
CA SER A 134 -21.00 -8.76 -12.58
C SER A 134 -20.58 -9.27 -13.95
N ASN A 135 -20.55 -8.36 -14.95
CA ASN A 135 -19.98 -8.63 -16.28
C ASN A 135 -18.44 -8.79 -16.28
N LYS A 136 -17.79 -8.60 -15.13
CA LYS A 136 -16.34 -8.79 -14.95
C LYS A 136 -15.92 -10.25 -14.73
N PHE A 137 -16.88 -11.16 -14.54
CA PHE A 137 -16.61 -12.58 -14.30
C PHE A 137 -16.94 -13.46 -15.50
N GLY A 138 -16.47 -14.71 -15.43
CA GLY A 138 -16.56 -15.69 -16.48
C GLY A 138 -17.98 -15.94 -16.99
N GLN A 139 -18.08 -16.63 -18.11
CA GLN A 139 -19.35 -16.91 -18.79
C GLN A 139 -20.21 -17.92 -18.03
N ASP A 140 -19.58 -18.73 -17.18
CA ASP A 140 -20.29 -19.70 -16.35
C ASP A 140 -21.11 -19.00 -15.25
N LYS A 141 -22.41 -19.30 -15.19
CA LYS A 141 -23.36 -18.72 -14.21
C LYS A 141 -22.94 -18.98 -12.77
N SER A 142 -22.36 -20.16 -12.49
CA SER A 142 -21.87 -20.54 -11.15
C SER A 142 -20.70 -19.69 -10.67
N ASN A 143 -19.89 -19.16 -11.58
CA ASN A 143 -18.75 -18.30 -11.28
C ASN A 143 -19.11 -16.81 -11.25
N ARG A 144 -20.25 -16.44 -11.87
CA ARG A 144 -20.69 -15.04 -11.96
C ARG A 144 -21.32 -14.54 -10.68
N PHE A 145 -22.10 -15.38 -9.99
CA PHE A 145 -22.77 -15.04 -8.74
C PHE A 145 -22.08 -15.75 -7.58
N LEU A 146 -21.52 -14.99 -6.65
CA LEU A 146 -21.02 -15.53 -5.40
C LEU A 146 -21.96 -15.15 -4.27
N PRO A 147 -22.71 -16.11 -3.67
CA PRO A 147 -23.42 -15.84 -2.44
C PRO A 147 -22.41 -15.67 -1.30
N ILE A 148 -22.40 -14.49 -0.72
CA ILE A 148 -21.67 -14.17 0.50
C ILE A 148 -22.64 -14.09 1.66
N TRP A 149 -22.22 -14.50 2.83
CA TRP A 149 -23.07 -14.48 4.02
C TRP A 149 -22.24 -14.32 5.28
N SER A 150 -22.91 -13.81 6.31
CA SER A 150 -22.31 -13.71 7.64
C SER A 150 -23.35 -13.93 8.72
N VAL A 151 -22.91 -14.49 9.83
CA VAL A 151 -23.66 -14.55 11.08
C VAL A 151 -22.84 -13.87 12.15
N SER A 152 -23.50 -13.08 13.00
CA SER A 152 -22.88 -12.48 14.17
C SER A 152 -23.80 -12.57 15.37
N GLY A 153 -23.19 -12.65 16.55
CA GLY A 153 -23.88 -12.63 17.82
C GLY A 153 -23.24 -11.61 18.76
N ARG A 154 -24.05 -10.97 19.56
CA ARG A 154 -23.65 -10.10 20.65
C ARG A 154 -24.37 -10.48 21.92
N TRP A 155 -23.65 -10.63 23.00
CA TRP A 155 -24.16 -10.85 24.32
C TRP A 155 -23.80 -9.66 25.22
N ASN A 156 -24.79 -8.86 25.56
CA ASN A 156 -24.64 -7.73 26.45
C ASN A 156 -24.72 -8.23 27.91
N LEU A 157 -23.59 -8.67 28.43
CA LEU A 157 -23.52 -9.32 29.73
C LEU A 157 -23.93 -8.38 30.88
N HIS A 158 -23.68 -7.08 30.73
CA HIS A 158 -24.08 -6.07 31.73
C HIS A 158 -25.62 -5.92 31.90
N GLU A 159 -26.40 -6.38 30.91
CA GLU A 159 -27.88 -6.40 30.99
C GLU A 159 -28.44 -7.64 31.73
N GLU A 160 -27.58 -8.59 32.10
CA GLU A 160 -28.00 -9.76 32.86
C GLU A 160 -28.36 -9.40 34.30
N ALA A 161 -29.39 -10.06 34.84
CA ALA A 161 -29.93 -9.76 36.16
C ALA A 161 -28.87 -9.80 37.27
N PHE A 162 -27.87 -10.70 37.16
CA PHE A 162 -26.78 -10.85 38.13
C PHE A 162 -25.67 -9.79 38.04
N LEU A 163 -25.63 -9.00 36.94
CA LEU A 163 -24.65 -7.91 36.76
C LEU A 163 -25.30 -6.53 36.71
N LYS A 164 -26.61 -6.44 36.54
CA LYS A 164 -27.32 -5.17 36.39
C LYS A 164 -27.17 -4.23 37.59
N GLU A 165 -26.93 -4.79 38.79
CA GLU A 165 -26.73 -4.01 40.01
C GLU A 165 -25.26 -3.59 40.25
N VAL A 166 -24.33 -3.99 39.37
CA VAL A 166 -22.91 -3.69 39.49
C VAL A 166 -22.64 -2.27 39.00
N MET A 167 -22.71 -1.27 39.90
CA MET A 167 -22.64 0.15 39.58
C MET A 167 -21.36 0.61 38.87
N TRP A 168 -20.24 -0.10 39.06
CA TRP A 168 -18.98 0.26 38.40
C TRP A 168 -18.86 -0.26 36.97
N MET A 169 -19.77 -1.13 36.51
CA MET A 169 -19.80 -1.72 35.19
C MET A 169 -20.85 -1.02 34.32
N ASN A 170 -20.44 -0.13 33.43
CA ASN A 170 -21.35 0.58 32.53
C ASN A 170 -21.69 -0.25 31.28
N MET A 171 -20.72 -1.02 30.79
CA MET A 171 -20.89 -1.91 29.64
C MET A 171 -19.91 -3.08 29.75
N PHE A 172 -20.41 -4.29 29.46
CA PHE A 172 -19.56 -5.47 29.24
C PHE A 172 -20.28 -6.39 28.26
N ALA A 173 -19.70 -6.60 27.09
CA ALA A 173 -20.32 -7.35 26.03
C ALA A 173 -19.31 -8.23 25.30
N PHE A 174 -19.74 -9.44 24.96
CA PHE A 174 -19.05 -10.32 24.03
C PHE A 174 -19.68 -10.21 22.65
N ARG A 175 -18.85 -10.23 21.62
CA ARG A 175 -19.31 -10.30 20.24
C ARG A 175 -18.51 -11.31 19.46
N GLY A 176 -19.19 -12.00 18.54
CA GLY A 176 -18.56 -12.95 17.64
C GLY A 176 -19.18 -12.86 16.27
N SER A 177 -18.38 -13.03 15.23
CA SER A 177 -18.87 -13.10 13.87
C SER A 177 -18.11 -14.13 13.05
N TYR A 178 -18.83 -14.75 12.12
CA TYR A 178 -18.29 -15.66 11.11
C TYR A 178 -18.94 -15.36 9.77
N GLY A 179 -18.16 -15.35 8.69
CA GLY A 179 -18.72 -15.07 7.39
C GLY A 179 -17.75 -15.28 6.23
N ILE A 180 -18.31 -15.20 5.03
CA ILE A 180 -17.58 -15.27 3.77
C ILE A 180 -17.77 -13.95 3.04
N GLN A 181 -16.67 -13.36 2.58
CA GLN A 181 -16.63 -12.16 1.76
C GLN A 181 -16.07 -12.50 0.39
N GLY A 182 -16.58 -11.85 -0.65
CA GLY A 182 -16.05 -11.90 -2.00
C GLY A 182 -15.31 -10.61 -2.36
N ASN A 183 -14.25 -10.72 -3.14
CA ASN A 183 -13.53 -9.59 -3.70
C ASN A 183 -13.29 -9.78 -5.19
N VAL A 184 -13.23 -8.67 -5.92
CA VAL A 184 -12.86 -8.62 -7.34
C VAL A 184 -12.00 -7.41 -7.62
N SER A 185 -10.92 -7.61 -8.35
CA SER A 185 -10.15 -6.50 -8.88
C SER A 185 -10.88 -5.87 -10.08
N PRO A 186 -10.98 -4.52 -10.15
CA PRO A 186 -11.64 -3.83 -11.27
C PRO A 186 -10.99 -4.09 -12.64
N ASP A 187 -9.71 -4.45 -12.66
CA ASP A 187 -8.93 -4.71 -13.88
C ASP A 187 -9.07 -6.14 -14.42
N GLN A 188 -9.92 -6.94 -13.78
CA GLN A 188 -10.13 -8.32 -14.19
C GLN A 188 -11.15 -8.40 -15.34
N THR A 189 -10.89 -9.34 -16.23
CA THR A 189 -11.81 -9.71 -17.30
C THR A 189 -11.62 -11.18 -17.67
N PRO A 190 -12.71 -11.91 -17.91
CA PRO A 190 -12.62 -13.28 -18.41
C PRO A 190 -12.35 -13.36 -19.91
N ASN A 191 -12.41 -12.21 -20.60
CA ASN A 191 -12.36 -12.15 -22.07
C ASN A 191 -10.92 -12.07 -22.56
N LEU A 192 -10.73 -12.54 -23.80
CA LEU A 192 -9.52 -12.28 -24.57
C LEU A 192 -9.35 -10.78 -24.77
N LEU A 193 -8.18 -10.23 -24.45
CA LEU A 193 -7.84 -8.85 -24.78
C LEU A 193 -6.72 -8.81 -25.82
N ILE A 194 -6.98 -8.04 -26.86
CA ILE A 194 -6.04 -7.78 -27.95
C ILE A 194 -5.62 -6.32 -27.86
N GLN A 195 -4.33 -6.07 -27.97
CA GLN A 195 -3.76 -4.75 -28.06
C GLN A 195 -3.32 -4.48 -29.50
N LEU A 196 -3.77 -3.38 -30.09
CA LEU A 196 -3.25 -2.94 -31.38
C LEU A 196 -1.76 -2.60 -31.22
N GLY A 197 -0.91 -3.24 -31.98
CA GLY A 197 0.52 -3.02 -32.01
C GLY A 197 0.96 -1.99 -33.03
N SER A 198 2.24 -1.96 -33.31
CA SER A 198 2.83 -1.06 -34.31
C SER A 198 2.46 -1.47 -35.74
N PHE A 199 2.52 -0.48 -36.65
CA PHE A 199 2.44 -0.74 -38.09
C PHE A 199 3.68 -1.53 -38.53
N ASP A 200 3.45 -2.66 -39.20
CA ASP A 200 4.52 -3.45 -39.80
C ASP A 200 4.79 -2.95 -41.24
N PRO A 201 5.98 -2.44 -41.50
CA PRO A 201 6.30 -1.90 -42.82
C PRO A 201 6.40 -3.00 -43.90
N ILE A 202 6.59 -4.26 -43.54
CA ILE A 202 6.69 -5.40 -44.48
C ILE A 202 5.30 -5.82 -44.93
N SER A 203 4.41 -6.12 -43.99
CA SER A 203 3.04 -6.53 -44.28
C SER A 203 2.12 -5.34 -44.62
N LYS A 204 2.56 -4.11 -44.35
CA LYS A 204 1.79 -2.85 -44.48
C LYS A 204 0.48 -2.87 -43.70
N GLN A 205 0.48 -3.54 -42.54
CA GLN A 205 -0.69 -3.69 -41.66
C GLN A 205 -0.31 -3.39 -40.22
N TYR A 206 -1.32 -3.06 -39.41
CA TYR A 206 -1.12 -3.00 -37.97
C TYR A 206 -1.10 -4.42 -37.39
N ILE A 207 -0.07 -4.73 -36.64
CA ILE A 207 0.06 -5.99 -35.93
C ILE A 207 -0.73 -5.89 -34.63
N SER A 208 -1.53 -6.89 -34.32
CA SER A 208 -2.20 -7.02 -33.02
C SER A 208 -1.45 -7.99 -32.14
N LYS A 209 -1.28 -7.62 -30.88
CA LYS A 209 -0.68 -8.48 -29.86
C LYS A 209 -1.74 -8.94 -28.88
N LEU A 210 -1.65 -10.19 -28.47
CA LEU A 210 -2.46 -10.71 -27.39
C LEU A 210 -2.02 -10.04 -26.07
N SER A 211 -2.94 -9.33 -25.43
CA SER A 211 -2.68 -8.62 -24.17
C SER A 211 -3.03 -9.47 -22.96
N LYS A 212 -4.17 -10.17 -22.99
CA LYS A 212 -4.58 -11.09 -21.93
C LYS A 212 -5.22 -12.33 -22.53
N LEU A 213 -4.84 -13.49 -22.02
CA LEU A 213 -5.51 -14.76 -22.33
C LEU A 213 -6.91 -14.81 -21.72
N PRO A 214 -7.88 -15.44 -22.38
CA PRO A 214 -9.20 -15.61 -21.82
C PRO A 214 -9.17 -16.58 -20.64
N ASN A 215 -9.93 -16.29 -19.60
CA ASN A 215 -10.16 -17.24 -18.50
C ASN A 215 -11.67 -17.34 -18.20
N PRO A 216 -12.40 -18.24 -18.85
CA PRO A 216 -13.82 -18.45 -18.59
C PRO A 216 -14.14 -18.90 -17.15
N GLN A 217 -13.14 -19.49 -16.46
CA GLN A 217 -13.27 -19.99 -15.08
C GLN A 217 -12.91 -18.92 -14.04
N LEU A 218 -12.62 -17.68 -14.45
CA LEU A 218 -12.33 -16.59 -13.54
C LEU A 218 -13.52 -16.38 -12.59
N ARG A 219 -13.24 -16.45 -11.30
CA ARG A 219 -14.25 -16.35 -10.23
C ARG A 219 -13.79 -15.39 -9.14
N TRP A 220 -14.72 -15.09 -8.24
CA TRP A 220 -14.48 -14.26 -7.08
C TRP A 220 -13.39 -14.85 -6.16
N GLU A 221 -12.53 -13.99 -5.66
CA GLU A 221 -11.71 -14.31 -4.50
C GLU A 221 -12.61 -14.46 -3.28
N LYS A 222 -12.35 -15.47 -2.45
CA LYS A 222 -13.14 -15.74 -1.25
C LYS A 222 -12.31 -15.54 0.00
N THR A 223 -12.82 -14.75 0.93
CA THR A 223 -12.23 -14.61 2.25
C THR A 223 -13.21 -15.09 3.31
N THR A 224 -12.87 -16.17 3.99
CA THR A 224 -13.56 -16.63 5.19
C THR A 224 -12.96 -15.93 6.39
N SER A 225 -13.77 -15.27 7.19
CA SER A 225 -13.33 -14.55 8.39
C SER A 225 -14.14 -14.97 9.60
N TRP A 226 -13.48 -15.01 10.73
CA TRP A 226 -14.10 -15.01 12.04
C TRP A 226 -13.42 -13.94 12.92
N ASN A 227 -14.22 -13.36 13.79
CA ASN A 227 -13.81 -12.33 14.72
C ASN A 227 -14.51 -12.59 16.06
N PHE A 228 -13.75 -12.44 17.15
CA PHE A 228 -14.28 -12.41 18.51
C PHE A 228 -13.80 -11.13 19.19
N GLY A 229 -14.71 -10.47 19.87
CA GLY A 229 -14.40 -9.22 20.56
C GLY A 229 -15.07 -9.14 21.93
N VAL A 230 -14.45 -8.35 22.77
CA VAL A 230 -14.98 -7.94 24.07
C VAL A 230 -15.01 -6.41 24.08
N ASP A 231 -16.17 -5.85 24.35
CA ASP A 231 -16.36 -4.41 24.58
C ASP A 231 -16.62 -4.19 26.06
N PHE A 232 -15.97 -3.19 26.63
CA PHE A 232 -16.13 -2.88 28.06
C PHE A 232 -16.11 -1.37 28.34
N ALA A 233 -16.85 -1.00 29.36
CA ALA A 233 -16.81 0.34 29.96
C ALA A 233 -17.07 0.24 31.46
N PHE A 234 -16.16 0.79 32.23
CA PHE A 234 -16.15 0.71 33.68
C PHE A 234 -15.96 2.09 34.32
N LEU A 235 -16.36 2.22 35.61
CA LEU A 235 -16.10 3.38 36.45
C LEU A 235 -16.61 4.69 35.83
N ASP A 236 -17.89 4.75 35.47
CA ASP A 236 -18.49 5.88 34.76
C ASP A 236 -17.77 6.23 33.45
N ASN A 237 -17.46 5.20 32.66
CA ASN A 237 -16.72 5.30 31.39
C ASN A 237 -15.28 5.84 31.53
N ARG A 238 -14.71 5.85 32.75
CA ARG A 238 -13.31 6.25 32.91
C ARG A 238 -12.33 5.25 32.33
N LEU A 239 -12.72 4.02 32.26
CA LEU A 239 -11.99 2.95 31.58
C LEU A 239 -12.92 2.30 30.58
N ASN A 240 -12.69 2.50 29.30
CA ASN A 240 -13.47 1.86 28.26
C ASN A 240 -12.58 1.43 27.08
N GLY A 241 -13.05 0.46 26.33
CA GLY A 241 -12.30 -0.04 25.20
C GLY A 241 -12.86 -1.30 24.60
N SER A 242 -12.09 -1.86 23.69
CA SER A 242 -12.36 -3.14 23.07
C SER A 242 -11.08 -3.95 22.84
N VAL A 243 -11.22 -5.26 22.88
CA VAL A 243 -10.18 -6.22 22.48
C VAL A 243 -10.80 -7.15 21.46
N GLU A 244 -10.15 -7.29 20.31
CA GLU A 244 -10.59 -8.17 19.23
C GLU A 244 -9.50 -9.15 18.85
N VAL A 245 -9.89 -10.36 18.47
CA VAL A 245 -9.04 -11.35 17.83
C VAL A 245 -9.72 -11.82 16.56
N TYR A 246 -8.95 -11.94 15.49
CA TYR A 246 -9.50 -12.33 14.19
C TYR A 246 -8.60 -13.30 13.43
N ARG A 247 -9.23 -14.01 12.52
CA ARG A 247 -8.56 -14.83 11.51
C ARG A 247 -9.30 -14.73 10.19
N LYS A 248 -8.58 -14.40 9.12
CA LYS A 248 -9.09 -14.26 7.76
C LYS A 248 -8.32 -15.22 6.85
N LYS A 249 -9.03 -16.10 6.15
CA LYS A 249 -8.45 -17.03 5.17
C LYS A 249 -8.93 -16.67 3.78
N GLY A 250 -8.05 -16.09 2.98
CA GLY A 250 -8.25 -15.84 1.56
C GLY A 250 -7.99 -17.11 0.76
N LYS A 251 -8.94 -17.51 -0.08
CA LYS A 251 -8.83 -18.59 -1.04
C LYS A 251 -9.14 -18.07 -2.43
N ASP A 252 -8.65 -18.79 -3.44
CA ASP A 252 -8.90 -18.44 -4.83
C ASP A 252 -8.39 -17.04 -5.19
N GLN A 253 -7.31 -16.57 -4.54
CA GLN A 253 -6.71 -15.28 -4.87
C GLN A 253 -6.24 -15.29 -6.31
N ILE A 254 -6.51 -14.20 -7.03
CA ILE A 254 -6.13 -14.06 -8.43
C ILE A 254 -4.65 -13.73 -8.51
N ILE A 255 -3.90 -14.60 -9.14
CA ILE A 255 -2.47 -14.47 -9.36
C ILE A 255 -2.17 -14.51 -10.86
N SER A 256 -1.10 -13.85 -11.26
CA SER A 256 -0.54 -13.97 -12.60
C SER A 256 0.40 -15.16 -12.63
N LYS A 257 0.10 -16.15 -13.47
CA LYS A 257 0.94 -17.34 -13.68
C LYS A 257 1.63 -17.26 -15.03
N GLU A 258 2.91 -17.56 -15.07
CA GLU A 258 3.62 -17.75 -16.33
C GLU A 258 3.09 -18.95 -17.10
N VAL A 259 2.90 -18.79 -18.40
CA VAL A 259 2.45 -19.83 -19.32
C VAL A 259 3.41 -19.92 -20.50
N ALA A 260 3.38 -21.05 -21.19
CA ALA A 260 4.24 -21.25 -22.35
C ALA A 260 3.97 -20.15 -23.41
N SER A 261 5.03 -19.55 -23.94
CA SER A 261 4.94 -18.50 -24.97
C SER A 261 4.20 -18.93 -26.23
N THR A 262 4.08 -20.23 -26.46
CA THR A 262 3.28 -20.85 -27.56
C THR A 262 1.80 -20.52 -27.45
N THR A 263 1.30 -20.07 -26.27
CA THR A 263 -0.09 -19.60 -26.11
C THR A 263 -0.33 -18.18 -26.63
N GLY A 264 0.73 -17.49 -27.05
CA GLY A 264 0.69 -16.09 -27.51
C GLY A 264 0.77 -15.05 -26.39
N SER A 265 0.85 -15.47 -25.14
CA SER A 265 1.11 -14.62 -23.96
C SER A 265 2.11 -15.30 -23.04
N THR A 266 2.84 -14.53 -22.26
CA THR A 266 3.76 -15.06 -21.25
C THR A 266 3.08 -15.27 -19.89
N THR A 267 1.89 -14.67 -19.67
CA THR A 267 1.19 -14.75 -18.39
C THR A 267 -0.30 -14.96 -18.57
N MET A 268 -0.93 -15.64 -17.60
CA MET A 268 -2.37 -15.85 -17.48
C MET A 268 -2.83 -15.63 -16.04
N GLN A 269 -3.99 -15.01 -15.87
CA GLN A 269 -4.58 -14.79 -14.55
C GLN A 269 -5.44 -16.00 -14.13
N LEU A 270 -5.16 -16.53 -12.93
CA LEU A 270 -5.81 -17.72 -12.38
C LEU A 270 -6.18 -17.51 -10.91
N ASN A 271 -7.28 -18.15 -10.48
CA ASN A 271 -7.64 -18.23 -9.07
C ASN A 271 -6.88 -19.40 -8.41
N ALA A 272 -5.70 -19.15 -7.88
CA ALA A 272 -4.81 -20.22 -7.40
C ALA A 272 -4.08 -19.92 -6.07
N GLY A 273 -4.02 -18.67 -5.61
CA GLY A 273 -3.35 -18.27 -4.38
C GLY A 273 -4.21 -18.46 -3.13
N ASN A 274 -3.58 -18.77 -2.00
CA ASN A 274 -4.23 -18.76 -0.69
C ASN A 274 -3.39 -17.99 0.32
N LEU A 275 -4.07 -17.19 1.15
CA LEU A 275 -3.48 -16.29 2.11
C LEU A 275 -4.19 -16.40 3.46
N GLU A 276 -3.46 -16.30 4.54
CA GLU A 276 -4.00 -16.24 5.89
C GLU A 276 -3.52 -14.97 6.61
N ASN A 277 -4.46 -14.26 7.22
CA ASN A 277 -4.18 -13.16 8.14
C ASN A 277 -4.82 -13.49 9.49
N LYS A 278 -4.07 -13.34 10.56
CA LYS A 278 -4.56 -13.47 11.93
C LYS A 278 -3.96 -12.37 12.80
N GLY A 279 -4.72 -11.91 13.77
CA GLY A 279 -4.24 -10.84 14.61
C GLY A 279 -5.15 -10.51 15.77
N TYR A 280 -4.75 -9.49 16.49
CA TYR A 280 -5.55 -8.87 17.54
C TYR A 280 -5.48 -7.35 17.42
N GLU A 281 -6.54 -6.72 17.89
CA GLU A 281 -6.68 -5.26 17.97
C GLU A 281 -7.11 -4.88 19.37
N ILE A 282 -6.54 -3.80 19.90
CA ILE A 282 -6.84 -3.27 21.22
C ILE A 282 -7.11 -1.78 21.08
N VAL A 283 -8.22 -1.33 21.64
CA VAL A 283 -8.54 0.09 21.83
C VAL A 283 -8.80 0.29 23.31
N LEU A 284 -8.13 1.25 23.92
CA LEU A 284 -8.25 1.55 25.33
C LEU A 284 -8.30 3.06 25.55
N ASN A 285 -9.36 3.52 26.20
CA ASN A 285 -9.51 4.89 26.64
C ASN A 285 -9.55 4.91 28.17
N VAL A 286 -8.69 5.70 28.77
CA VAL A 286 -8.56 5.80 30.23
C VAL A 286 -8.62 7.26 30.63
N VAL A 287 -9.41 7.56 31.65
CA VAL A 287 -9.46 8.88 32.30
C VAL A 287 -8.97 8.75 33.74
N PRO A 288 -7.63 8.71 33.95
CA PRO A 288 -7.05 8.48 35.28
C PRO A 288 -7.46 9.54 36.30
N VAL A 289 -7.56 10.79 35.84
CA VAL A 289 -7.94 11.93 36.69
C VAL A 289 -9.13 12.64 36.07
N LYS A 290 -10.20 12.79 36.86
CA LYS A 290 -11.37 13.58 36.50
C LYS A 290 -11.87 14.28 37.76
N THR A 291 -11.54 15.54 37.88
CA THR A 291 -12.01 16.43 38.96
C THR A 291 -12.80 17.60 38.35
N LYS A 292 -13.26 18.53 39.17
CA LYS A 292 -13.96 19.74 38.70
C LYS A 292 -13.06 20.58 37.77
N ASP A 293 -11.76 20.67 38.06
CA ASP A 293 -10.83 21.56 37.37
C ASP A 293 -9.86 20.83 36.44
N ILE A 294 -9.59 19.54 36.67
CA ILE A 294 -8.61 18.76 35.93
C ILE A 294 -9.27 17.53 35.30
N THR A 295 -9.03 17.33 34.03
CA THR A 295 -9.31 16.07 33.36
C THR A 295 -8.04 15.62 32.62
N TRP A 296 -7.63 14.38 32.87
CA TRP A 296 -6.54 13.74 32.11
C TRP A 296 -7.10 12.50 31.42
N ALA A 297 -7.01 12.46 30.10
CA ALA A 297 -7.45 11.36 29.27
C ALA A 297 -6.26 10.76 28.50
N LEU A 298 -6.24 9.44 28.39
CA LEU A 298 -5.30 8.65 27.62
C LEU A 298 -6.08 7.81 26.62
N ASN A 299 -5.66 7.83 25.35
CA ASN A 299 -6.22 7.02 24.28
C ASN A 299 -5.11 6.15 23.73
N ILE A 300 -5.27 4.83 23.73
CA ILE A 300 -4.27 3.88 23.27
C ILE A 300 -4.95 2.95 22.26
N ASN A 301 -4.33 2.77 21.12
CA ASN A 301 -4.73 1.75 20.17
C ASN A 301 -3.52 0.99 19.65
N GLY A 302 -3.73 -0.27 19.30
CA GLY A 302 -2.69 -1.11 18.74
C GLY A 302 -3.28 -2.32 18.04
N ALA A 303 -2.66 -2.68 16.94
CA ALA A 303 -3.03 -3.85 16.15
C ALA A 303 -1.79 -4.68 15.83
N ARG A 304 -1.92 -5.99 15.90
CA ARG A 304 -0.94 -6.93 15.38
C ARG A 304 -1.58 -7.77 14.28
N ASN A 305 -0.94 -7.81 13.11
CA ASN A 305 -1.38 -8.64 12.00
C ASN A 305 -0.25 -9.57 11.57
N ILE A 306 -0.49 -10.86 11.57
CA ILE A 306 0.42 -11.88 11.06
C ILE A 306 -0.14 -12.36 9.74
N ASN A 307 0.57 -12.04 8.66
CA ASN A 307 0.24 -12.46 7.31
C ASN A 307 1.05 -13.71 6.94
N LYS A 308 0.44 -14.67 6.27
CA LYS A 308 1.11 -15.88 5.77
C LYS A 308 0.50 -16.36 4.47
N VAL A 309 1.35 -16.55 3.47
CA VAL A 309 0.98 -17.27 2.25
C VAL A 309 0.89 -18.77 2.57
N THR A 310 -0.27 -19.37 2.36
CA THR A 310 -0.48 -20.80 2.61
C THR A 310 -0.34 -21.65 1.35
N LYS A 311 -0.56 -21.01 0.16
CA LYS A 311 -0.37 -21.61 -1.15
C LYS A 311 -0.09 -20.52 -2.18
N SER A 312 0.98 -20.64 -2.94
CA SER A 312 1.27 -19.66 -4.00
C SER A 312 0.47 -19.89 -5.27
N GLY A 313 0.08 -21.13 -5.56
CA GLY A 313 -0.57 -21.50 -6.82
C GLY A 313 0.32 -21.32 -8.06
N ILE A 314 1.53 -20.81 -7.88
CA ILE A 314 2.55 -20.64 -8.92
C ILE A 314 3.46 -21.85 -8.84
N THR A 315 3.66 -22.50 -9.98
CA THR A 315 4.52 -23.68 -10.14
C THR A 315 5.87 -23.35 -10.78
N THR A 316 6.04 -22.09 -11.21
CA THR A 316 7.28 -21.59 -11.82
C THR A 316 8.20 -21.07 -10.72
N ASP A 317 9.48 -21.37 -10.83
CA ASP A 317 10.48 -20.79 -9.95
C ASP A 317 10.59 -19.29 -10.21
N TYR A 318 10.57 -18.50 -9.14
CA TYR A 318 10.85 -17.08 -9.24
C TYR A 318 12.30 -16.84 -9.62
N GLY A 319 12.57 -15.79 -10.39
CA GLY A 319 13.92 -15.32 -10.61
C GLY A 319 14.50 -14.65 -9.35
N TYR A 320 15.81 -14.40 -9.34
CA TYR A 320 16.49 -13.79 -8.19
C TYR A 320 15.97 -12.36 -7.88
N LYS A 321 15.49 -11.63 -8.88
CA LYS A 321 14.98 -10.26 -8.71
C LYS A 321 13.73 -10.23 -7.85
N GLU A 322 12.81 -11.17 -8.04
CA GLU A 322 11.58 -11.27 -7.27
C GLU A 322 11.86 -11.55 -5.79
N TYR A 323 12.91 -12.34 -5.47
CA TYR A 323 13.37 -12.52 -4.08
C TYR A 323 13.93 -11.23 -3.49
N LEU A 324 14.80 -10.55 -4.24
CA LEU A 324 15.43 -9.30 -3.79
C LEU A 324 14.43 -8.15 -3.65
N ASP A 325 13.45 -8.06 -4.54
CA ASP A 325 12.44 -6.99 -4.55
C ASP A 325 11.22 -7.28 -3.67
N GLY A 326 11.11 -8.51 -3.15
CA GLY A 326 9.99 -8.93 -2.29
C GLY A 326 8.66 -9.10 -3.03
N SER A 327 8.71 -9.34 -4.34
CA SER A 327 7.54 -9.68 -5.16
C SER A 327 7.31 -11.20 -5.26
N ALA A 328 8.27 -12.02 -4.84
CA ALA A 328 8.11 -13.46 -4.74
C ALA A 328 7.05 -13.83 -3.68
N VAL A 329 6.07 -14.66 -4.07
CA VAL A 329 5.02 -15.15 -3.18
C VAL A 329 5.39 -16.55 -2.70
N ILE A 330 6.04 -16.62 -1.54
CA ILE A 330 6.66 -17.84 -1.01
C ILE A 330 5.73 -18.48 0.02
N PRO A 331 5.30 -19.75 -0.17
CA PRO A 331 4.52 -20.47 0.81
C PRO A 331 5.26 -20.57 2.15
N GLY A 332 4.56 -20.24 3.23
CA GLY A 332 5.15 -20.20 4.57
C GLY A 332 5.58 -18.82 5.04
N GLU A 333 5.84 -17.90 4.12
CA GLU A 333 6.28 -16.53 4.38
C GLU A 333 5.13 -15.52 4.32
N ALA A 334 5.40 -14.31 4.81
CA ALA A 334 4.51 -13.17 4.64
C ALA A 334 4.61 -12.59 3.21
N LEU A 335 3.56 -11.93 2.74
CA LEU A 335 3.66 -11.11 1.52
C LEU A 335 4.66 -9.97 1.73
N ASN A 336 5.32 -9.55 0.64
CA ASN A 336 6.34 -8.52 0.64
C ASN A 336 7.58 -8.84 1.50
N THR A 337 7.79 -10.12 1.77
CA THR A 337 9.07 -10.61 2.31
C THR A 337 10.16 -10.45 1.26
N PHE A 338 11.28 -9.87 1.63
CA PHE A 338 12.42 -9.69 0.73
C PHE A 338 13.70 -10.26 1.32
N TYR A 339 14.63 -10.56 0.42
CA TYR A 339 15.90 -11.19 0.71
C TYR A 339 17.05 -10.27 0.26
N SER A 340 18.26 -10.53 0.72
CA SER A 340 19.44 -9.73 0.41
C SER A 340 20.64 -10.62 0.16
N TYR A 341 21.59 -10.15 -0.65
CA TYR A 341 22.92 -10.75 -0.71
C TYR A 341 23.59 -10.69 0.65
N LYS A 342 24.28 -11.76 1.04
CA LYS A 342 25.06 -11.82 2.29
C LYS A 342 26.38 -11.11 2.09
N TYR A 343 26.47 -9.84 2.49
CA TYR A 343 27.71 -9.09 2.40
C TYR A 343 28.78 -9.71 3.29
N ASP A 344 30.02 -9.76 2.82
CA ASP A 344 31.18 -10.20 3.61
C ASP A 344 32.07 -9.01 3.98
N ARG A 345 32.79 -8.45 3.01
CA ARG A 345 33.73 -7.34 3.20
C ARG A 345 34.09 -6.70 1.85
N LEU A 346 34.90 -5.65 1.89
CA LEU A 346 35.65 -5.20 0.72
C LEU A 346 36.95 -5.99 0.62
N ASP A 347 37.36 -6.30 -0.60
CA ASP A 347 38.70 -6.84 -0.87
C ASP A 347 39.76 -5.72 -0.86
N ALA A 348 41.04 -6.07 -1.08
CA ALA A 348 42.16 -5.15 -1.12
C ALA A 348 42.06 -4.10 -2.24
N ASN A 349 41.21 -4.32 -3.24
CA ASN A 349 40.94 -3.42 -4.35
C ASN A 349 39.66 -2.59 -4.13
N GLY A 350 38.99 -2.74 -2.97
CA GLY A 350 37.76 -2.05 -2.64
C GLY A 350 36.53 -2.64 -3.31
N LEU A 351 36.59 -3.85 -3.86
CA LEU A 351 35.45 -4.53 -4.45
C LEU A 351 34.63 -5.26 -3.37
N PRO A 352 33.30 -5.23 -3.42
CA PRO A 352 32.48 -5.92 -2.44
C PRO A 352 32.52 -7.43 -2.66
N THR A 353 32.70 -8.20 -1.59
CA THR A 353 32.62 -9.66 -1.59
C THR A 353 31.37 -10.13 -0.87
N PHE A 354 30.86 -11.31 -1.26
CA PHE A 354 29.63 -11.87 -0.74
C PHE A 354 29.83 -13.34 -0.37
N LYS A 355 29.17 -13.77 0.69
CA LYS A 355 29.24 -15.16 1.18
C LYS A 355 28.40 -16.10 0.31
N ASP A 356 28.80 -17.35 0.27
CA ASP A 356 28.04 -18.47 -0.29
C ASP A 356 27.73 -18.39 -1.80
N ILE A 357 28.45 -17.54 -2.56
CA ILE A 357 28.26 -17.38 -4.00
C ILE A 357 29.04 -18.44 -4.81
N GLU A 358 30.13 -18.96 -4.26
CA GLU A 358 31.14 -19.73 -5.02
C GLU A 358 30.80 -21.20 -5.28
N GLU A 359 29.86 -21.79 -4.56
CA GLU A 359 29.52 -23.23 -4.66
C GLU A 359 28.08 -23.46 -5.10
N THR A 360 27.85 -23.43 -6.41
CA THR A 360 26.48 -23.57 -6.95
C THR A 360 26.34 -24.68 -8.01
N ASP A 361 27.37 -25.49 -8.21
CA ASP A 361 27.32 -26.60 -9.16
C ASP A 361 26.44 -27.74 -8.61
N GLY A 362 25.49 -28.18 -9.44
CA GLY A 362 24.65 -29.35 -9.15
C GLY A 362 23.45 -29.14 -8.24
N ILE A 363 23.16 -27.89 -7.81
CA ILE A 363 21.99 -27.56 -7.01
C ILE A 363 20.89 -26.92 -7.86
N THR A 364 19.63 -27.03 -7.41
CA THR A 364 18.49 -26.38 -8.05
C THR A 364 18.54 -24.85 -7.82
N GLN A 365 17.83 -24.08 -8.67
CA GLN A 365 17.75 -22.64 -8.54
C GLN A 365 17.20 -22.20 -7.16
N THR A 366 16.21 -22.91 -6.62
CA THR A 366 15.62 -22.63 -5.31
C THR A 366 16.63 -22.87 -4.18
N GLU A 367 17.39 -23.97 -4.22
CA GLU A 367 18.45 -24.27 -3.26
C GLU A 367 19.57 -23.23 -3.32
N MET A 368 19.94 -22.81 -4.52
CA MET A 368 20.91 -21.75 -4.74
C MET A 368 20.47 -20.42 -4.10
N PHE A 369 19.20 -20.00 -4.33
CA PHE A 369 18.70 -18.77 -3.74
C PHE A 369 18.62 -18.84 -2.21
N ALA A 370 18.23 -20.00 -1.67
CA ALA A 370 18.24 -20.24 -0.22
C ALA A 370 19.66 -20.14 0.38
N LYS A 371 20.68 -20.53 -0.39
CA LYS A 371 22.10 -20.45 0.01
C LYS A 371 22.64 -19.03 -0.11
N VAL A 372 22.45 -18.37 -1.25
CA VAL A 372 23.05 -17.06 -1.59
C VAL A 372 22.37 -15.90 -0.85
N PHE A 373 21.06 -15.99 -0.64
CA PHE A 373 20.30 -14.91 -0.04
C PHE A 373 20.03 -15.11 1.44
N ALA A 374 20.09 -14.01 2.21
CA ALA A 374 19.63 -13.94 3.57
C ALA A 374 18.21 -13.39 3.63
N TYR A 375 17.36 -13.98 4.46
CA TYR A 375 16.05 -13.41 4.80
C TYR A 375 16.24 -12.04 5.46
N SER A 376 15.68 -11.00 4.88
CA SER A 376 15.83 -9.62 5.36
C SER A 376 14.63 -9.11 6.15
N GLY A 377 13.50 -9.80 6.06
CA GLY A 377 12.27 -9.45 6.73
C GLY A 377 11.16 -9.00 5.76
N THR A 378 10.15 -8.39 6.32
CA THR A 378 8.98 -7.90 5.57
C THR A 378 8.88 -6.38 5.65
N ARG A 379 8.27 -5.78 4.62
CA ARG A 379 7.92 -4.35 4.61
C ARG A 379 6.59 -4.06 5.30
N VAL A 380 5.82 -5.09 5.63
CA VAL A 380 4.56 -4.95 6.36
C VAL A 380 4.86 -4.96 7.86
N PRO A 381 4.36 -4.01 8.63
CA PRO A 381 4.59 -3.99 10.07
C PRO A 381 3.87 -5.15 10.77
N ASP A 382 4.53 -5.71 11.80
CA ASP A 382 3.89 -6.67 12.69
C ASP A 382 2.92 -5.99 13.66
N ILE A 383 3.30 -4.81 14.17
CA ILE A 383 2.52 -4.05 15.15
C ILE A 383 2.45 -2.60 14.70
N THR A 384 1.22 -2.07 14.65
CA THR A 384 0.95 -0.64 14.40
C THR A 384 0.00 -0.11 15.44
N GLY A 385 0.11 1.18 15.73
CA GLY A 385 -0.82 1.80 16.65
C GLY A 385 -0.47 3.25 16.95
N GLY A 386 -1.14 3.76 17.96
CA GLY A 386 -0.91 5.10 18.46
C GLY A 386 -1.35 5.24 19.91
N PHE A 387 -0.88 6.29 20.52
CA PHE A 387 -1.37 6.72 21.82
C PHE A 387 -1.44 8.23 21.89
N GLY A 388 -2.48 8.71 22.54
CA GLY A 388 -2.72 10.12 22.77
C GLY A 388 -2.86 10.42 24.24
N THR A 389 -2.52 11.63 24.62
CA THR A 389 -2.77 12.18 25.96
C THR A 389 -3.38 13.57 25.85
N ASP A 390 -4.42 13.81 26.62
CA ASP A 390 -5.13 15.07 26.70
C ASP A 390 -5.28 15.48 28.17
N ILE A 391 -4.72 16.61 28.53
CA ILE A 391 -4.81 17.18 29.87
C ILE A 391 -5.53 18.53 29.76
N SER A 392 -6.65 18.65 30.44
CA SER A 392 -7.35 19.92 30.58
C SER A 392 -7.31 20.39 32.04
N TYR A 393 -6.96 21.63 32.20
CA TYR A 393 -7.02 22.36 33.49
C TYR A 393 -7.83 23.61 33.30
N LYS A 394 -9.04 23.63 33.87
CA LYS A 394 -10.00 24.73 33.69
C LYS A 394 -10.21 25.04 32.19
N ASN A 395 -9.76 26.20 31.77
CA ASN A 395 -9.92 26.71 30.40
C ASN A 395 -8.78 26.33 29.46
N LEU A 396 -7.70 25.72 29.95
CA LEU A 396 -6.52 25.32 29.18
C LEU A 396 -6.56 23.81 28.90
N ALA A 397 -6.36 23.42 27.66
CA ALA A 397 -6.18 22.03 27.27
C ALA A 397 -4.89 21.87 26.48
N ILE A 398 -4.12 20.83 26.80
CA ILE A 398 -2.90 20.44 26.13
C ILE A 398 -3.03 18.98 25.77
N GLY A 399 -2.79 18.63 24.52
CA GLY A 399 -2.85 17.25 24.07
C GLY A 399 -1.84 16.95 22.97
N GLY A 400 -1.52 15.69 22.84
CA GLY A 400 -0.62 15.19 21.80
C GLY A 400 -0.94 13.76 21.43
N PHE A 401 -0.64 13.41 20.18
CA PHE A 401 -0.85 12.07 19.64
C PHE A 401 0.43 11.53 19.00
N PHE A 402 0.78 10.31 19.38
CA PHE A 402 1.91 9.56 18.86
C PHE A 402 1.43 8.40 18.00
N SER A 403 2.12 8.13 16.91
CA SER A 403 1.95 6.92 16.11
C SER A 403 3.22 6.09 16.11
N TYR A 404 3.09 4.78 16.08
CA TYR A 404 4.22 3.85 16.01
C TYR A 404 3.96 2.70 15.03
N SER A 405 5.06 2.19 14.50
CA SER A 405 5.07 0.99 13.65
C SER A 405 6.31 0.18 13.97
N LEU A 406 6.14 -1.12 14.16
CA LEU A 406 7.19 -2.04 14.59
C LEU A 406 7.19 -3.30 13.72
N GLY A 407 8.37 -3.90 13.54
CA GLY A 407 8.54 -5.17 12.80
C GLY A 407 8.86 -5.00 11.32
N THR A 408 8.88 -3.77 10.79
CA THR A 408 9.22 -3.53 9.38
C THR A 408 10.72 -3.52 9.11
N LYS A 409 11.09 -3.94 7.91
CA LYS A 409 12.43 -3.78 7.36
C LYS A 409 12.37 -3.00 6.06
N ILE A 410 13.37 -2.16 5.85
CA ILE A 410 13.47 -1.25 4.70
C ILE A 410 14.84 -1.44 4.06
N ARG A 411 14.87 -1.60 2.74
CA ARG A 411 16.10 -1.50 1.97
C ARG A 411 16.40 -0.04 1.72
N LEU A 412 17.60 0.40 2.07
CA LEU A 412 18.07 1.77 1.80
C LEU A 412 18.12 2.02 0.30
N ASN A 413 17.86 3.25 -0.11
CA ASN A 413 18.02 3.67 -1.49
C ASN A 413 19.44 3.38 -2.00
N ASN A 414 19.55 3.10 -3.29
CA ASN A 414 20.82 2.82 -3.91
C ASN A 414 21.81 3.97 -3.65
N LEU A 415 23.00 3.60 -3.22
CA LEU A 415 24.05 4.58 -2.96
C LEU A 415 24.64 5.09 -4.29
N TYR A 416 24.79 4.20 -5.24
CA TYR A 416 25.25 4.47 -6.58
C TYR A 416 24.58 3.49 -7.56
N ASN A 417 24.14 3.99 -8.70
CA ASN A 417 23.62 3.18 -9.80
C ASN A 417 24.65 3.21 -10.94
N ASP A 418 25.29 2.10 -11.14
CA ASP A 418 26.18 1.89 -12.28
C ASP A 418 25.32 1.57 -13.52
N SER A 419 24.71 2.60 -14.09
CA SER A 419 23.91 2.47 -15.31
C SER A 419 24.78 2.63 -16.56
N GLY A 420 25.72 1.72 -16.77
CA GLY A 420 26.46 1.66 -18.02
C GLY A 420 27.81 2.35 -17.99
N GLN A 421 28.62 2.09 -16.98
CA GLN A 421 30.07 2.34 -16.99
C GLN A 421 30.49 3.81 -16.99
N ARG A 422 29.65 4.68 -16.44
CA ARG A 422 29.98 6.12 -16.40
C ARG A 422 30.20 6.58 -14.97
N LEU A 423 31.32 7.23 -14.75
CA LEU A 423 31.53 7.97 -13.52
C LEU A 423 30.41 9.00 -13.30
N PRO A 424 30.05 9.31 -12.05
CA PRO A 424 29.11 10.37 -11.76
C PRO A 424 29.54 11.66 -12.43
N GLN A 425 28.62 12.31 -13.11
CA GLN A 425 28.90 13.60 -13.74
C GLN A 425 29.02 14.70 -12.67
N PRO A 426 29.88 15.73 -12.85
CA PRO A 426 30.08 16.79 -11.87
C PRO A 426 28.81 17.50 -11.41
N GLN A 427 27.78 17.55 -12.28
CA GLN A 427 26.49 18.17 -12.01
C GLN A 427 25.47 17.23 -11.29
N GLN A 428 25.82 15.97 -11.08
CA GLN A 428 24.93 15.01 -10.39
C GLN A 428 25.09 15.12 -8.88
N ASN A 429 23.95 15.22 -8.19
CA ASN A 429 23.91 15.09 -6.75
C ASN A 429 24.15 13.64 -6.34
N MET A 430 25.13 13.43 -5.48
CA MET A 430 25.49 12.15 -4.92
C MET A 430 25.08 12.05 -3.46
N ASN A 431 24.81 10.83 -2.99
CA ASN A 431 24.58 10.60 -1.57
C ASN A 431 25.83 10.97 -0.77
N GLN A 432 25.65 11.74 0.31
CA GLN A 432 26.76 12.20 1.17
C GLN A 432 27.65 11.05 1.69
N ALA A 433 27.06 9.88 1.94
CA ALA A 433 27.81 8.72 2.40
C ALA A 433 28.89 8.27 1.40
N PHE A 434 28.73 8.62 0.12
CA PHE A 434 29.66 8.25 -0.94
C PHE A 434 31.04 8.90 -0.80
N VAL A 435 31.16 9.98 -0.02
CA VAL A 435 32.45 10.60 0.32
C VAL A 435 33.37 9.62 1.06
N ASN A 436 32.77 8.71 1.83
CA ASN A 436 33.47 7.71 2.63
C ASN A 436 33.72 6.38 1.89
N ARG A 437 33.58 6.36 0.56
CA ARG A 437 33.88 5.16 -0.23
C ARG A 437 35.37 4.78 -0.13
N TRP A 438 35.68 3.54 -0.43
CA TRP A 438 37.06 3.09 -0.59
C TRP A 438 37.76 3.88 -1.70
N LYS A 439 39.01 4.33 -1.45
CA LYS A 439 39.83 5.18 -2.35
C LYS A 439 41.24 4.63 -2.57
N GLN A 440 41.76 3.91 -1.60
CA GLN A 440 43.14 3.37 -1.63
C GLN A 440 43.25 2.10 -0.77
N PRO A 441 44.23 1.22 -1.04
CA PRO A 441 44.48 0.04 -0.22
C PRO A 441 44.63 0.38 1.27
N GLY A 442 43.95 -0.40 2.12
CA GLY A 442 43.85 -0.18 3.56
C GLY A 442 42.52 0.49 3.99
N ASP A 443 41.80 1.11 3.06
CA ASP A 443 40.50 1.70 3.37
C ASP A 443 39.40 0.63 3.62
N GLU A 444 39.57 -0.62 3.16
CA GLU A 444 38.68 -1.74 3.44
C GLU A 444 38.54 -2.03 4.94
N ASN A 445 39.47 -1.54 5.76
CA ASN A 445 39.37 -1.62 7.23
C ASN A 445 38.60 -0.45 7.87
N ARG A 446 38.19 0.55 7.08
CA ARG A 446 37.55 1.79 7.55
C ARG A 446 36.18 2.04 6.98
N THR A 447 35.88 1.44 5.81
CA THR A 447 34.61 1.63 5.12
C THR A 447 34.12 0.34 4.51
N ASP A 448 32.79 0.22 4.45
CA ASP A 448 32.11 -0.87 3.72
C ASP A 448 31.60 -0.40 2.34
N ILE A 449 31.89 0.85 1.93
CA ILE A 449 31.40 1.43 0.69
C ILE A 449 32.39 1.13 -0.43
N PRO A 450 31.97 0.46 -1.52
CA PRO A 450 32.87 0.02 -2.59
C PRO A 450 33.60 1.16 -3.31
N VAL A 451 34.65 0.76 -4.00
CA VAL A 451 35.41 1.62 -4.91
C VAL A 451 34.53 2.07 -6.08
N LEU A 452 34.81 3.28 -6.59
CA LEU A 452 34.30 3.72 -7.88
C LEU A 452 35.34 3.40 -8.95
N THR A 453 35.01 2.49 -9.84
CA THR A 453 35.87 2.10 -10.97
C THR A 453 35.23 2.41 -12.31
N THR A 454 36.06 2.70 -13.30
CA THR A 454 35.65 2.88 -14.70
C THR A 454 35.68 1.57 -15.49
N ASP A 455 36.32 0.55 -14.93
CA ASP A 455 36.38 -0.77 -15.56
C ASP A 455 35.20 -1.65 -15.07
N PRO A 456 34.23 -1.92 -15.94
CA PRO A 456 33.13 -2.81 -15.58
C PRO A 456 33.58 -4.23 -15.27
N LEU A 457 34.69 -4.70 -15.86
CA LEU A 457 35.21 -6.04 -15.64
C LEU A 457 35.69 -6.21 -14.20
N ASP A 458 36.24 -5.17 -13.58
CA ASP A 458 36.62 -5.18 -12.17
C ASP A 458 35.41 -5.37 -11.25
N MET A 459 34.25 -4.83 -11.61
CA MET A 459 33.00 -4.99 -10.85
C MET A 459 32.24 -6.28 -11.21
N TYR A 460 32.42 -6.80 -12.41
CA TYR A 460 31.85 -8.06 -12.88
C TYR A 460 32.76 -9.28 -12.60
N GLY A 461 34.02 -9.05 -12.25
CA GLY A 461 35.02 -10.09 -11.97
C GLY A 461 34.80 -10.85 -10.66
N LEU A 462 33.66 -10.67 -9.99
CA LEU A 462 33.30 -11.37 -8.76
C LEU A 462 33.04 -12.87 -8.92
N GLY A 463 33.58 -13.53 -9.97
CA GLY A 463 33.49 -14.97 -10.10
C GLY A 463 32.07 -15.53 -10.14
N ILE A 464 31.06 -14.68 -10.39
CA ILE A 464 29.69 -15.14 -10.56
C ILE A 464 29.70 -15.98 -11.82
N ASP A 465 29.82 -17.28 -11.63
CA ASP A 465 29.71 -18.23 -12.73
C ASP A 465 28.42 -17.89 -13.48
N ARG A 466 28.54 -17.68 -14.80
CA ARG A 466 27.41 -17.45 -15.70
C ARG A 466 26.33 -18.52 -15.59
N LYS A 467 26.64 -19.66 -14.98
CA LYS A 467 25.71 -20.72 -14.60
C LYS A 467 24.67 -20.30 -13.58
N ILE A 468 24.97 -19.33 -12.68
CA ILE A 468 24.04 -18.89 -11.63
C ILE A 468 22.91 -18.00 -12.16
N LYS A 469 22.94 -17.51 -13.38
CA LYS A 469 21.94 -16.61 -13.97
C LYS A 469 21.63 -15.34 -13.13
N ILE A 470 22.54 -14.93 -12.25
CA ILE A 470 22.50 -13.62 -11.57
C ILE A 470 23.27 -12.64 -12.44
N ALA A 471 22.57 -11.61 -12.92
CA ALA A 471 23.14 -10.61 -13.83
C ALA A 471 23.48 -9.28 -13.12
N ASP A 472 23.36 -9.23 -11.80
CA ASP A 472 23.68 -8.03 -11.01
C ASP A 472 25.21 -7.83 -10.95
N ASN A 473 25.67 -6.60 -11.12
CA ASN A 473 27.07 -6.23 -10.92
C ASN A 473 27.39 -6.01 -9.43
N GLY A 474 28.64 -5.80 -9.09
CA GLY A 474 29.06 -5.62 -7.69
C GLY A 474 28.36 -4.47 -6.96
N TRP A 475 28.08 -3.35 -7.63
CA TRP A 475 27.32 -2.24 -7.05
C TRP A 475 25.83 -2.58 -6.87
N GLU A 476 25.22 -3.27 -7.81
CA GLU A 476 23.83 -3.74 -7.68
C GLU A 476 23.72 -4.74 -6.52
N MET A 477 24.63 -5.68 -6.42
CA MET A 477 24.69 -6.63 -5.30
C MET A 477 24.91 -5.93 -3.96
N TYR A 478 25.82 -4.95 -3.90
CA TYR A 478 26.05 -4.14 -2.70
C TYR A 478 24.78 -3.38 -2.28
N ASN A 479 24.12 -2.71 -3.22
CA ASN A 479 22.87 -1.98 -2.96
C ASN A 479 21.75 -2.91 -2.46
N LYS A 480 21.77 -4.18 -2.86
CA LYS A 480 20.79 -5.21 -2.49
C LYS A 480 21.30 -6.13 -1.37
N SER A 481 22.40 -5.80 -0.71
CA SER A 481 22.96 -6.59 0.39
C SER A 481 22.21 -6.36 1.72
N ASP A 482 22.42 -7.25 2.68
CA ASP A 482 21.93 -7.16 4.06
C ASP A 482 22.52 -5.97 4.83
N LEU A 483 23.71 -5.52 4.47
CA LEU A 483 24.31 -4.28 4.97
C LEU A 483 23.42 -3.05 4.68
N ARG A 484 22.71 -3.07 3.57
CA ARG A 484 21.81 -2.01 3.09
C ARG A 484 20.38 -2.16 3.58
N VAL A 485 20.16 -2.98 4.61
CA VAL A 485 18.85 -3.13 5.27
C VAL A 485 18.84 -2.37 6.60
N ALA A 486 17.83 -1.55 6.80
CA ALA A 486 17.56 -0.81 8.02
C ALA A 486 16.26 -1.27 8.68
N SER A 487 16.11 -0.96 9.96
CA SER A 487 14.81 -1.08 10.62
C SER A 487 13.88 0.01 10.12
N GLY A 488 12.64 -0.37 9.75
CA GLY A 488 11.57 0.57 9.44
C GLY A 488 10.71 0.94 10.66
N ASN A 489 11.14 0.53 11.86
CA ASN A 489 10.44 0.88 13.09
C ASN A 489 10.51 2.38 13.35
N TYR A 490 9.40 2.95 13.80
CA TYR A 490 9.38 4.35 14.17
C TYR A 490 8.39 4.66 15.29
N LEU A 491 8.65 5.78 15.97
CA LEU A 491 7.72 6.50 16.83
C LEU A 491 7.70 7.96 16.38
N ARG A 492 6.50 8.47 16.10
CA ARG A 492 6.28 9.83 15.59
C ARG A 492 5.33 10.62 16.47
N LEU A 493 5.67 11.83 16.83
CA LEU A 493 4.74 12.82 17.36
C LEU A 493 3.96 13.43 16.19
N LYS A 494 2.73 12.92 15.96
CA LYS A 494 1.85 13.33 14.84
C LYS A 494 1.34 14.73 15.02
N ASN A 495 0.83 15.05 16.22
CA ASN A 495 0.41 16.38 16.57
C ASN A 495 0.62 16.68 18.05
N LEU A 496 0.77 17.95 18.33
CA LEU A 496 0.76 18.55 19.66
C LEU A 496 -0.11 19.79 19.58
N TYR A 497 -1.05 19.96 20.51
CA TYR A 497 -1.89 21.16 20.53
C TYR A 497 -2.00 21.76 21.93
N VAL A 498 -2.21 23.07 21.95
CA VAL A 498 -2.62 23.83 23.12
C VAL A 498 -3.87 24.61 22.76
N ARG A 499 -4.94 24.48 23.54
CA ARG A 499 -6.19 25.18 23.35
C ARG A 499 -6.54 25.93 24.62
N TYR A 500 -6.95 27.19 24.47
CA TYR A 500 -7.46 28.03 25.54
C TYR A 500 -8.86 28.49 25.20
N ASN A 501 -9.83 28.17 26.06
CA ASN A 501 -11.20 28.64 25.97
C ASN A 501 -11.33 29.90 26.83
N PHE A 502 -11.82 31.01 26.27
CA PHE A 502 -12.01 32.21 27.01
C PHE A 502 -13.20 32.07 27.98
N SER A 503 -13.14 32.83 29.11
CA SER A 503 -14.22 32.79 30.09
C SER A 503 -15.48 33.42 29.54
N ASP A 504 -16.65 33.02 30.09
CA ASP A 504 -17.96 33.52 29.69
C ASP A 504 -18.03 35.06 29.79
N ARG A 505 -17.34 35.67 30.78
CA ARG A 505 -17.27 37.15 30.93
C ARG A 505 -16.70 37.84 29.68
N ILE A 506 -15.71 37.24 29.04
CA ILE A 506 -15.08 37.78 27.84
C ILE A 506 -15.99 37.51 26.62
N CYS A 507 -16.54 36.30 26.54
CA CYS A 507 -17.46 35.91 25.46
C CYS A 507 -18.70 36.84 25.42
N HIS A 508 -19.33 37.07 26.55
CA HIS A 508 -20.50 37.94 26.64
C HIS A 508 -20.24 39.42 26.26
N LYS A 509 -19.00 39.93 26.49
CA LYS A 509 -18.66 41.30 26.08
C LYS A 509 -18.75 41.51 24.56
N ILE A 510 -18.50 40.51 23.77
CA ILE A 510 -18.58 40.55 22.30
C ILE A 510 -19.80 39.82 21.75
N ARG A 511 -20.76 39.45 22.61
CA ARG A 511 -21.99 38.73 22.28
C ARG A 511 -21.72 37.33 21.63
N ALA A 512 -20.60 36.71 21.96
CA ALA A 512 -20.29 35.36 21.57
C ALA A 512 -20.68 34.36 22.68
N GLN A 513 -21.06 33.15 22.29
CA GLN A 513 -21.32 32.04 23.21
C GLN A 513 -20.02 31.38 23.65
N MET A 514 -19.07 31.26 22.71
CA MET A 514 -17.77 30.62 22.97
C MET A 514 -16.68 31.29 22.12
N ILE A 515 -15.51 31.44 22.71
CA ILE A 515 -14.29 31.86 22.03
C ILE A 515 -13.19 30.89 22.43
N SER A 516 -12.51 30.32 21.48
CA SER A 516 -11.32 29.51 21.74
C SER A 516 -10.16 29.85 20.80
N VAL A 517 -8.95 29.81 21.33
CA VAL A 517 -7.71 29.87 20.54
C VAL A 517 -7.02 28.52 20.63
N ARG A 518 -6.65 27.97 19.51
CA ARG A 518 -5.93 26.71 19.39
C ARG A 518 -4.63 26.91 18.61
N PHE A 519 -3.52 26.57 19.22
CA PHE A 519 -2.25 26.36 18.53
C PHE A 519 -2.03 24.88 18.33
N GLU A 520 -1.71 24.47 17.11
CA GLU A 520 -1.43 23.08 16.76
C GLU A 520 -0.14 22.99 15.95
N ALA A 521 0.69 22.04 16.29
CA ALA A 521 1.90 21.72 15.56
C ALA A 521 1.88 20.23 15.16
N THR A 522 2.21 19.92 13.91
CA THR A 522 2.21 18.55 13.38
C THR A 522 3.59 18.12 12.92
N ASN A 523 3.84 16.81 12.95
CA ASN A 523 5.10 16.18 12.49
C ASN A 523 6.35 16.77 13.15
N LEU A 524 6.29 17.07 14.46
CA LEU A 524 7.37 17.74 15.18
C LEU A 524 8.59 16.86 15.39
N TRP A 525 8.38 15.57 15.55
CA TRP A 525 9.44 14.67 15.97
C TRP A 525 9.23 13.25 15.44
N LEU A 526 10.35 12.62 15.03
CA LEU A 526 10.39 11.26 14.53
C LEU A 526 11.62 10.54 15.13
N LEU A 527 11.38 9.43 15.80
CA LEU A 527 12.40 8.48 16.21
C LEU A 527 12.37 7.29 15.24
N ALA A 528 13.47 7.08 14.53
CA ALA A 528 13.63 6.00 13.55
C ALA A 528 15.09 5.50 13.54
N ASP A 529 15.38 4.46 12.76
CA ASP A 529 16.72 3.91 12.62
C ASP A 529 17.71 4.96 12.08
N LYS A 530 18.86 5.09 12.74
CA LYS A 530 19.93 6.02 12.33
C LYS A 530 20.47 5.74 10.92
N LYS A 531 20.38 4.49 10.43
CA LYS A 531 20.75 4.12 9.05
C LYS A 531 19.90 4.84 8.00
N LEU A 532 18.69 5.28 8.34
CA LEU A 532 17.82 6.03 7.44
C LEU A 532 18.29 7.47 7.20
N LYS A 533 19.20 8.00 8.03
CA LYS A 533 19.81 9.34 7.88
C LYS A 533 18.78 10.46 7.65
N GLY A 534 17.67 10.43 8.39
CA GLY A 534 16.61 11.42 8.29
C GLY A 534 15.55 11.13 7.21
N GLN A 535 15.66 10.04 6.46
CA GLN A 535 14.57 9.57 5.61
C GLN A 535 13.41 9.07 6.47
N ASP A 536 12.21 9.39 6.04
CA ASP A 536 11.00 8.96 6.73
C ASP A 536 10.65 7.51 6.38
N PRO A 537 10.58 6.59 7.37
CA PRO A 537 10.26 5.18 7.12
C PRO A 537 8.86 4.97 6.52
N GLU A 538 7.90 5.88 6.73
CA GLU A 538 6.56 5.79 6.10
C GLU A 538 6.62 6.11 4.59
N GLN A 539 7.66 6.80 4.13
CA GLN A 539 7.78 7.27 2.75
C GLN A 539 8.86 6.57 1.94
N VAL A 540 9.69 5.74 2.57
CA VAL A 540 10.67 4.94 1.85
C VAL A 540 9.94 3.84 1.09
N THR A 541 9.70 4.09 -0.19
CA THR A 541 9.17 3.11 -1.14
C THR A 541 10.30 2.44 -1.91
N LEU A 542 9.98 1.39 -2.65
CA LEU A 542 10.92 0.68 -3.52
C LEU A 542 11.66 1.64 -4.48
N GLY A 543 12.92 1.96 -4.17
CA GLY A 543 13.82 2.68 -5.07
C GLY A 543 13.59 4.19 -5.19
N GLY A 544 12.69 4.78 -4.41
CA GLY A 544 12.40 6.22 -4.46
C GLY A 544 12.85 6.96 -3.20
N VAL A 545 13.38 8.17 -3.39
CA VAL A 545 13.60 9.15 -2.31
C VAL A 545 12.46 10.14 -2.35
N SER A 546 11.74 10.28 -1.25
CA SER A 546 10.71 11.33 -1.10
C SER A 546 11.10 12.32 -0.02
N THR A 547 10.63 13.55 -0.17
CA THR A 547 10.84 14.58 0.84
C THR A 547 10.07 14.19 2.12
N PRO A 548 10.71 14.14 3.30
CA PRO A 548 10.00 13.89 4.55
C PRO A 548 8.89 14.90 4.79
N PRO A 549 7.78 14.50 5.46
CA PRO A 549 6.74 15.44 5.84
C PRO A 549 7.33 16.57 6.68
N THR A 550 7.05 17.81 6.27
CA THR A 550 7.49 19.00 7.00
C THR A 550 6.60 19.22 8.22
N SER A 551 7.18 19.81 9.28
CA SER A 551 6.41 20.29 10.42
C SER A 551 5.49 21.44 9.98
N SER A 552 4.25 21.44 10.44
CA SER A 552 3.32 22.54 10.23
C SER A 552 2.86 23.13 11.56
N TYR A 553 2.58 24.42 11.55
CA TYR A 553 2.13 25.17 12.71
C TYR A 553 0.86 25.92 12.33
N THR A 554 -0.19 25.73 13.09
CA THR A 554 -1.50 26.33 12.83
C THR A 554 -1.98 27.08 14.05
N LEU A 555 -2.41 28.30 13.86
CA LEU A 555 -3.12 29.08 14.88
C LEU A 555 -4.58 29.22 14.43
N GLY A 556 -5.50 28.69 15.23
CA GLY A 556 -6.93 28.76 15.00
C GLY A 556 -7.61 29.67 16.02
N LEU A 557 -8.60 30.43 15.59
CA LEU A 557 -9.52 31.19 16.43
C LEU A 557 -10.94 30.75 16.08
N ASP A 558 -11.64 30.18 17.05
CA ASP A 558 -13.02 29.75 16.89
C ASP A 558 -13.93 30.70 17.72
N ILE A 559 -14.92 31.27 17.08
CA ILE A 559 -15.92 32.13 17.73
C ILE A 559 -17.31 31.61 17.35
N THR A 560 -18.10 31.30 18.37
CA THR A 560 -19.51 30.90 18.21
C THR A 560 -20.39 32.04 18.79
N PHE A 561 -21.31 32.55 17.99
CA PHE A 561 -22.24 33.60 18.37
C PHE A 561 -23.60 33.04 18.79
#